data_ba7e367e44af5d2308584c37237a37b1
#
_entry.id   ba7e367e44af5d2308584c37237a37b1
#
_cell.length_a   1.000
_cell.length_b   1.000
_cell.length_c   1.000
_cell.angle_alpha   90.00
_cell.angle_beta   90.00
_cell.angle_gamma   90.00
#
_symmetry.space_group_name_H-M   'P 1'
#
loop_
_entity.id
_entity.type
_entity.pdbx_description
1 polymer ?
#
loop_
_entity_poly.entity_id
_entity_poly.type
_entity_poly.pdbx_seq_one_letter_code
_entity_poly.pdbx_strand_id
1 'polypeptide(L)'
;MAKHDSFTDHLAEVPLFSACSKKDLQQVAKRAEDVQVAAGKVLVSEGAAGAEFFVIIEGKAKVSRHGQEVAELGPGHFFGDLALLDRAPRNATVTAVTPMELVVLGQREFSGLIDDVPGFAHKLLAGLASRLRAYDAQTAQ
;
A
#
# COMPACT_ATOMS: atom_id res chain seq x y z
N MET A 1 -16.84 19.67 3.15
CA MET A 1 -16.75 18.24 2.95
C MET A 1 -15.89 17.57 4.01
N ALA A 2 -16.32 16.46 4.54
CA ALA A 2 -15.54 15.78 5.53
C ALA A 2 -14.24 15.24 4.93
N LYS A 3 -13.16 15.34 5.68
CA LYS A 3 -11.86 14.79 5.30
C LYS A 3 -11.96 13.31 4.92
N HIS A 4 -12.88 12.59 5.57
CA HIS A 4 -13.15 11.18 5.34
C HIS A 4 -13.62 10.87 3.93
N ASP A 5 -14.46 11.72 3.36
CA ASP A 5 -14.98 11.51 2.01
C ASP A 5 -13.89 11.67 0.96
N SER A 6 -13.04 12.67 1.12
CA SER A 6 -11.90 12.90 0.24
C SER A 6 -10.93 11.72 0.29
N PHE A 7 -10.69 11.20 1.48
CA PHE A 7 -9.82 10.05 1.69
C PHE A 7 -10.38 8.80 1.00
N THR A 8 -11.69 8.59 1.14
CA THR A 8 -12.39 7.47 0.49
C THR A 8 -12.29 7.59 -1.03
N ASP A 9 -12.44 8.80 -1.57
CA ASP A 9 -12.32 9.04 -3.01
C ASP A 9 -10.92 8.71 -3.51
N HIS A 10 -9.89 9.06 -2.75
CA HIS A 10 -8.51 8.73 -3.09
C HIS A 10 -8.30 7.21 -3.09
N LEU A 11 -8.86 6.51 -2.10
CA LEU A 11 -8.76 5.06 -2.03
C LEU A 11 -9.40 4.39 -3.25
N ALA A 12 -10.50 4.96 -3.74
CA ALA A 12 -11.21 4.41 -4.89
C ALA A 12 -10.35 4.40 -6.17
N GLU A 13 -9.36 5.29 -6.24
CA GLU A 13 -8.46 5.39 -7.39
C GLU A 13 -7.31 4.39 -7.33
N VAL A 14 -7.11 3.72 -6.21
CA VAL A 14 -6.02 2.76 -6.04
C VAL A 14 -6.41 1.43 -6.69
N PRO A 15 -5.62 0.93 -7.66
CA PRO A 15 -5.97 -0.31 -8.37
C PRO A 15 -6.20 -1.50 -7.45
N LEU A 16 -5.48 -1.58 -6.33
CA LEU A 16 -5.65 -2.67 -5.36
C LEU A 16 -7.09 -2.73 -4.83
N PHE A 17 -7.75 -1.59 -4.70
CA PHE A 17 -9.09 -1.49 -4.15
C PHE A 17 -10.17 -1.40 -5.24
N SER A 18 -9.82 -1.67 -6.49
CA SER A 18 -10.73 -1.47 -7.63
C SER A 18 -12.01 -2.30 -7.55
N ALA A 19 -11.96 -3.44 -6.88
CA ALA A 19 -13.13 -4.31 -6.72
C ALA A 19 -13.95 -3.99 -5.47
N CYS A 20 -13.49 -3.03 -4.65
CA CYS A 20 -14.17 -2.68 -3.41
C CYS A 20 -15.31 -1.70 -3.67
N SER A 21 -16.42 -1.89 -2.96
CA SER A 21 -17.55 -0.95 -2.99
C SER A 21 -17.19 0.31 -2.19
N LYS A 22 -17.99 1.36 -2.36
CA LYS A 22 -17.84 2.57 -1.54
C LYS A 22 -17.92 2.24 -0.05
N LYS A 23 -18.82 1.35 0.32
CA LYS A 23 -18.98 0.92 1.72
C LYS A 23 -17.73 0.22 2.23
N ASP A 24 -17.13 -0.63 1.40
CA ASP A 24 -15.85 -1.29 1.75
C ASP A 24 -14.75 -0.25 1.98
N LEU A 25 -14.66 0.73 1.09
CA LEU A 25 -13.65 1.78 1.19
C LEU A 25 -13.83 2.65 2.42
N GLN A 26 -15.06 2.88 2.84
CA GLN A 26 -15.33 3.58 4.07
C GLN A 26 -14.81 2.82 5.29
N GLN A 27 -14.89 1.49 5.26
CA GLN A 27 -14.32 0.66 6.33
C GLN A 27 -12.80 0.73 6.34
N VAL A 28 -12.19 0.74 5.18
CA VAL A 28 -10.73 0.92 5.07
C VAL A 28 -10.34 2.29 5.65
N ALA A 29 -11.03 3.35 5.24
CA ALA A 29 -10.73 4.71 5.66
C ALA A 29 -10.83 4.89 7.18
N LYS A 30 -11.75 4.21 7.82
CA LYS A 30 -11.92 4.27 9.28
C LYS A 30 -10.73 3.70 10.04
N ARG A 31 -10.04 2.73 9.46
CA ARG A 31 -8.98 1.98 10.15
C ARG A 31 -7.60 2.38 9.72
N ALA A 32 -7.48 3.11 8.63
CA ALA A 32 -6.21 3.55 8.09
C ALA A 32 -5.84 4.93 8.65
N GLU A 33 -4.55 5.22 8.63
CA GLU A 33 -4.05 6.55 8.94
C GLU A 33 -3.67 7.25 7.66
N ASP A 34 -3.99 8.55 7.58
CA ASP A 34 -3.55 9.43 6.51
C ASP A 34 -2.28 10.11 7.02
N VAL A 35 -1.15 9.76 6.42
CA VAL A 35 0.16 10.21 6.90
C VAL A 35 0.85 11.03 5.82
N GLN A 36 1.40 12.18 6.22
CA GLN A 36 2.21 13.00 5.34
C GLN A 36 3.66 12.95 5.79
N VAL A 37 4.56 12.79 4.83
CA VAL A 37 6.00 12.70 5.12
C VAL A 37 6.77 13.65 4.22
N ALA A 38 7.94 14.08 4.72
CA ALA A 38 8.85 14.94 3.96
C ALA A 38 9.72 14.10 3.02
N ALA A 39 10.25 14.74 2.00
CA ALA A 39 11.26 14.13 1.14
C ALA A 39 12.44 13.66 2.00
N GLY A 40 12.99 12.50 1.66
CA GLY A 40 14.12 11.91 2.37
C GLY A 40 13.74 10.99 3.51
N LYS A 41 12.48 10.94 3.90
CA LYS A 41 12.02 10.06 4.99
C LYS A 41 12.12 8.61 4.56
N VAL A 42 12.77 7.79 5.37
CA VAL A 42 12.80 6.34 5.18
C VAL A 42 11.51 5.75 5.73
N LEU A 43 10.73 5.12 4.88
CA LEU A 43 9.41 4.59 5.26
C LEU A 43 9.52 3.16 5.78
N VAL A 44 10.30 2.33 5.10
CA VAL A 44 10.62 0.97 5.55
C VAL A 44 12.10 0.71 5.28
N SER A 45 12.72 -0.08 6.15
CA SER A 45 14.16 -0.40 6.05
C SER A 45 14.35 -1.87 5.76
N GLU A 46 15.25 -2.18 4.83
CA GLU A 46 15.60 -3.54 4.45
C GLU A 46 16.06 -4.31 5.69
N GLY A 47 15.57 -5.53 5.85
CA GLY A 47 15.92 -6.40 6.95
C GLY A 47 15.19 -6.10 8.26
N ALA A 48 14.54 -4.96 8.38
CA ALA A 48 13.82 -4.63 9.59
C ALA A 48 12.49 -5.37 9.66
N ALA A 49 12.02 -5.63 10.87
CA ALA A 49 10.67 -6.14 11.08
C ALA A 49 9.67 -5.02 10.77
N GLY A 50 8.52 -5.39 10.23
CA GLY A 50 7.50 -4.39 9.94
C GLY A 50 6.13 -5.04 9.87
N ALA A 51 5.13 -4.28 10.30
CA ALA A 51 3.75 -4.76 10.36
C ALA A 51 2.78 -3.74 9.76
N GLU A 52 3.26 -2.93 8.83
CA GLU A 52 2.45 -1.89 8.21
C GLU A 52 2.42 -2.05 6.71
N PHE A 53 1.26 -1.74 6.15
CA PHE A 53 1.00 -1.72 4.72
C PHE A 53 0.77 -0.27 4.31
N PHE A 54 1.38 0.13 3.20
CA PHE A 54 1.38 1.53 2.74
C PHE A 54 0.79 1.61 1.34
N VAL A 55 -0.07 2.61 1.13
CA VAL A 55 -0.58 2.94 -0.21
C VAL A 55 -0.23 4.39 -0.49
N ILE A 56 0.34 4.66 -1.66
CA ILE A 56 0.75 6.01 -2.04
C ILE A 56 -0.42 6.75 -2.67
N ILE A 57 -0.80 7.87 -2.06
CA ILE A 57 -1.82 8.76 -2.60
C ILE A 57 -1.15 9.83 -3.46
N GLU A 58 -0.08 10.45 -2.95
CA GLU A 58 0.67 11.47 -3.68
C GLU A 58 2.15 11.31 -3.41
N GLY A 59 2.96 11.74 -4.37
CA GLY A 59 4.41 11.77 -4.23
C GLY A 59 5.07 10.54 -4.83
N LYS A 60 6.40 10.50 -4.69
CA LYS A 60 7.23 9.42 -5.24
C LYS A 60 8.18 8.89 -4.18
N ALA A 61 8.40 7.58 -4.24
CA ALA A 61 9.36 6.89 -3.39
C ALA A 61 10.29 6.04 -4.24
N LYS A 62 11.50 5.82 -3.75
CA LYS A 62 12.43 4.89 -4.39
C LYS A 62 12.55 3.63 -3.54
N VAL A 63 12.68 2.50 -4.22
CA VAL A 63 12.91 1.20 -3.59
C VAL A 63 14.36 0.83 -3.85
N SER A 64 15.10 0.50 -2.77
CA SER A 64 16.49 0.09 -2.91
C SER A 64 16.75 -1.22 -2.17
N ARG A 65 17.70 -1.99 -2.70
CA ARG A 65 18.21 -3.21 -2.08
C ARG A 65 19.72 -3.17 -2.12
N HIS A 66 20.34 -3.45 -0.99
CA HIS A 66 21.81 -3.46 -0.89
C HIS A 66 22.41 -2.14 -1.39
N GLY A 67 21.73 -1.05 -1.12
CA GLY A 67 22.19 0.29 -1.47
C GLY A 67 21.92 0.72 -2.91
N GLN A 68 21.34 -0.15 -3.74
CA GLN A 68 21.06 0.17 -5.14
C GLN A 68 19.58 0.39 -5.37
N GLU A 69 19.24 1.45 -6.09
CA GLU A 69 17.87 1.72 -6.45
C GLU A 69 17.40 0.68 -7.48
N VAL A 70 16.28 0.00 -7.19
CA VAL A 70 15.73 -1.05 -8.05
C VAL A 70 14.39 -0.67 -8.66
N ALA A 71 13.70 0.32 -8.10
CA ALA A 71 12.39 0.74 -8.60
C ALA A 71 12.02 2.11 -8.06
N GLU A 72 11.06 2.74 -8.72
CA GLU A 72 10.41 3.96 -8.25
C GLU A 72 8.90 3.69 -8.15
N LEU A 73 8.29 4.16 -7.08
CA LEU A 73 6.86 4.01 -6.84
C LEU A 73 6.19 5.37 -6.84
N GLY A 74 4.99 5.43 -7.37
CA GLY A 74 4.20 6.66 -7.41
C GLY A 74 2.77 6.44 -6.97
N PRO A 75 1.88 7.41 -7.22
CA PRO A 75 0.50 7.33 -6.77
C PRO A 75 -0.19 6.06 -7.26
N GLY A 76 -0.97 5.44 -6.38
CA GLY A 76 -1.66 4.20 -6.64
C GLY A 76 -0.85 2.94 -6.37
N HIS A 77 0.46 3.06 -6.22
CA HIS A 77 1.30 1.93 -5.84
C HIS A 77 1.20 1.67 -4.34
N PHE A 78 1.58 0.48 -3.93
CA PHE A 78 1.56 0.07 -2.52
C PHE A 78 2.79 -0.77 -2.21
N PHE A 79 3.13 -0.85 -0.93
CA PHE A 79 4.28 -1.64 -0.48
C PHE A 79 4.06 -2.08 0.97
N GLY A 80 4.88 -3.02 1.43
CA GLY A 80 4.78 -3.58 2.76
C GLY A 80 3.78 -4.73 2.89
N ASP A 81 3.09 -5.06 1.81
CA ASP A 81 2.02 -6.06 1.79
C ASP A 81 2.51 -7.46 2.16
N LEU A 82 3.66 -7.87 1.64
CA LEU A 82 4.17 -9.21 1.91
C LEU A 82 4.51 -9.41 3.39
N ALA A 83 5.05 -8.39 4.03
CA ALA A 83 5.39 -8.48 5.46
C ALA A 83 4.16 -8.61 6.33
N LEU A 84 3.02 -8.08 5.91
CA LEU A 84 1.75 -8.27 6.62
C LEU A 84 1.26 -9.71 6.54
N LEU A 85 1.46 -10.34 5.38
CA LEU A 85 0.95 -11.69 5.13
C LEU A 85 1.82 -12.77 5.74
N ASP A 86 3.13 -12.65 5.65
CA ASP A 86 4.04 -13.72 6.06
C ASP A 86 5.00 -13.34 7.20
N ARG A 87 4.93 -12.09 7.67
CA ARG A 87 5.76 -11.58 8.76
C ARG A 87 7.26 -11.68 8.51
N ALA A 88 7.63 -11.79 7.24
CA ALA A 88 9.05 -11.83 6.87
C ALA A 88 9.68 -10.45 7.08
N PRO A 89 11.01 -10.38 7.28
CA PRO A 89 11.69 -9.09 7.30
C PRO A 89 11.48 -8.34 6.00
N ARG A 90 11.54 -7.01 6.06
CA ARG A 90 11.41 -6.18 4.86
C ARG A 90 12.50 -6.54 3.86
N ASN A 91 12.13 -6.74 2.61
CA ASN A 91 13.08 -7.16 1.57
C ASN A 91 13.72 -5.99 0.83
N ALA A 92 13.36 -4.77 1.17
CA ALA A 92 13.90 -3.57 0.54
C ALA A 92 13.72 -2.37 1.45
N THR A 93 14.45 -1.30 1.14
CA THR A 93 14.28 0.01 1.78
C THR A 93 13.45 0.88 0.86
N VAL A 94 12.45 1.57 1.41
CA VAL A 94 11.62 2.51 0.66
C VAL A 94 11.80 3.89 1.27
N THR A 95 12.22 4.85 0.45
CA THR A 95 12.53 6.22 0.88
C THR A 95 11.73 7.21 0.05
N ALA A 96 11.14 8.20 0.70
CA ALA A 96 10.42 9.27 0.01
C ALA A 96 11.40 10.12 -0.81
N VAL A 97 11.14 10.27 -2.10
CA VAL A 97 11.92 11.14 -2.98
C VAL A 97 11.36 12.55 -2.95
N THR A 98 10.06 12.67 -2.88
CA THR A 98 9.33 13.94 -2.76
C THR A 98 8.53 13.91 -1.46
N PRO A 99 7.93 15.04 -1.05
CA PRO A 99 6.90 14.95 -0.01
C PRO A 99 5.81 13.99 -0.47
N MET A 100 5.23 13.24 0.45
CA MET A 100 4.27 12.19 0.11
C MET A 100 3.06 12.23 1.03
N GLU A 101 1.93 11.81 0.48
CA GLU A 101 0.74 11.46 1.27
C GLU A 101 0.53 9.97 1.15
N LEU A 102 0.39 9.29 2.30
CA LEU A 102 0.30 7.84 2.39
C LEU A 102 -0.92 7.43 3.20
N VAL A 103 -1.51 6.31 2.80
CA VAL A 103 -2.48 5.59 3.63
C VAL A 103 -1.72 4.45 4.29
N VAL A 104 -1.79 4.37 5.62
CA VAL A 104 -1.07 3.35 6.38
C VAL A 104 -2.07 2.47 7.12
N LEU A 105 -1.94 1.16 6.92
CA LEU A 105 -2.74 0.15 7.64
C LEU A 105 -1.79 -0.73 8.45
N GLY A 106 -2.03 -0.80 9.75
CA GLY A 106 -1.31 -1.73 10.61
C GLY A 106 -1.80 -3.16 10.42
N GLN A 107 -1.07 -4.12 10.94
CA GLN A 107 -1.42 -5.54 10.83
C GLN A 107 -2.77 -5.83 11.49
N ARG A 108 -3.02 -5.26 12.65
CA ARG A 108 -4.27 -5.48 13.38
C ARG A 108 -5.47 -4.94 12.60
N GLU A 109 -5.33 -3.74 12.05
CA GLU A 109 -6.38 -3.10 11.26
C GLU A 109 -6.65 -3.88 9.99
N PHE A 110 -5.60 -4.35 9.34
CA PHE A 110 -5.71 -5.16 8.13
C PHE A 110 -6.42 -6.48 8.42
N SER A 111 -6.03 -7.17 9.50
CA SER A 111 -6.69 -8.42 9.91
C SER A 111 -8.16 -8.19 10.24
N GLY A 112 -8.46 -7.08 10.91
CA GLY A 112 -9.84 -6.72 11.22
C GLY A 112 -10.69 -6.50 9.97
N LEU A 113 -10.11 -5.90 8.94
CA LEU A 113 -10.81 -5.72 7.67
C LEU A 113 -11.17 -7.06 7.03
N ILE A 114 -10.22 -8.00 7.06
CA ILE A 114 -10.45 -9.33 6.50
C ILE A 114 -11.60 -10.02 7.23
N ASP A 115 -11.65 -9.88 8.56
CA ASP A 115 -12.68 -10.53 9.37
C ASP A 115 -14.05 -9.85 9.25
N ASP A 116 -14.06 -8.51 9.18
CA ASP A 116 -15.29 -7.73 9.32
C ASP A 116 -15.95 -7.32 8.01
N VAL A 117 -15.19 -7.35 6.90
CA VAL A 117 -15.69 -6.94 5.59
C VAL A 117 -15.76 -8.16 4.69
N PRO A 118 -16.96 -8.73 4.49
CA PRO A 118 -17.11 -9.94 3.68
C PRO A 118 -16.55 -9.74 2.26
N GLY A 119 -15.75 -10.69 1.83
CA GLY A 119 -15.18 -10.65 0.48
C GLY A 119 -13.98 -9.74 0.31
N PHE A 120 -13.56 -9.03 1.36
CA PHE A 120 -12.45 -8.09 1.25
C PHE A 120 -11.14 -8.81 0.84
N ALA A 121 -10.84 -9.93 1.49
CA ALA A 121 -9.65 -10.72 1.17
C ALA A 121 -9.65 -11.16 -0.29
N HIS A 122 -10.81 -11.61 -0.80
CA HIS A 122 -10.92 -12.04 -2.20
C HIS A 122 -10.65 -10.86 -3.15
N LYS A 123 -11.17 -9.68 -2.82
CA LYS A 123 -10.97 -8.48 -3.64
C LYS A 123 -9.50 -8.06 -3.67
N LEU A 124 -8.81 -8.16 -2.52
CA LEU A 124 -7.38 -7.89 -2.46
C LEU A 124 -6.59 -8.90 -3.28
N LEU A 125 -6.96 -10.18 -3.20
CA LEU A 125 -6.31 -11.22 -4.01
C LEU A 125 -6.48 -10.94 -5.50
N ALA A 126 -7.65 -10.47 -5.91
CA ALA A 126 -7.88 -10.09 -7.31
C ALA A 126 -6.97 -8.93 -7.73
N GLY A 127 -6.79 -7.94 -6.86
CA GLY A 127 -5.89 -6.83 -7.11
C GLY A 127 -4.44 -7.26 -7.21
N LEU A 128 -4.01 -8.15 -6.32
CA LEU A 128 -2.66 -8.71 -6.35
C LEU A 128 -2.42 -9.56 -7.59
N ALA A 129 -3.43 -10.33 -8.00
CA ALA A 129 -3.34 -11.15 -9.22
C ALA A 129 -3.17 -10.26 -10.46
N SER A 130 -3.89 -9.15 -10.53
CA SER A 130 -3.73 -8.17 -11.61
C SER A 130 -2.32 -7.62 -11.67
N ARG A 131 -1.76 -7.30 -10.51
CA ARG A 131 -0.38 -6.80 -10.39
C ARG A 131 0.62 -7.83 -10.89
N LEU A 132 0.45 -9.09 -10.49
CA LEU A 132 1.31 -10.18 -10.94
C LEU A 132 1.24 -10.37 -12.46
N ARG A 133 0.05 -10.32 -13.02
CA ARG A 133 -0.11 -10.46 -14.47
C ARG A 133 0.58 -9.33 -15.22
N ALA A 134 0.48 -8.11 -14.72
CA ALA A 134 1.17 -6.97 -15.33
C ALA A 134 2.69 -7.17 -15.27
N TYR A 135 3.21 -7.66 -14.14
CA TYR A 135 4.63 -7.96 -13.97
C TYR A 135 5.08 -9.06 -14.95
N ASP A 136 4.31 -10.15 -15.04
CA ASP A 136 4.62 -11.26 -15.94
C ASP A 136 4.62 -10.82 -17.40
N ALA A 137 3.69 -9.97 -17.79
CA ALA A 137 3.62 -9.45 -19.16
C ALA A 137 4.88 -8.64 -19.51
N GLN A 138 5.41 -7.88 -18.53
CA GLN A 138 6.65 -7.13 -18.73
C GLN A 138 7.86 -8.03 -18.85
N THR A 139 7.91 -9.09 -18.04
CA THR A 139 9.07 -9.98 -18.00
C THR A 139 9.06 -11.04 -19.10
N ALA A 140 7.90 -11.33 -19.66
CA ALA A 140 7.77 -12.32 -20.74
C ALA A 140 8.36 -11.85 -22.07
N GLN A 141 8.76 -10.59 -22.14
CA GLN A 141 9.40 -10.01 -23.29
C GLN A 141 10.90 -9.98 -23.10
#